data_f72f0639ed8a730d6765c85a62b18038
#
_entry.id   f72f0639ed8a730d6765c85a62b18038
#
_cell.length_a   1.000
_cell.length_b   1.000
_cell.length_c   1.000
_cell.angle_alpha   90.00
_cell.angle_beta   90.00
_cell.angle_gamma   90.00
#
_symmetry.space_group_name_H-M   'P 1'
#
loop_
_entity.id
_entity.type
_entity.pdbx_description
1 polymer ?
#
loop_
_entity_poly.entity_id
_entity_poly.type
_entity_poly.pdbx_seq_one_letter_code
_entity_poly.pdbx_strand_id
1 'polypeptide(L)'
;MSEFGKIEKQIASLLMRHPKIKNRLKLAYQKINHTVYRKPYNFKLAKGVKMKRLLENNALADFWGYYDSSPILEQNFLTHSFNHMEREASFTTQLDILVNGSKVSETNAWNWQQGSRLFWIDTDTIVHNVYKNDSYKSKILDLKTGKQRFLDTPIYAYHRKSKVALGLNFKRLGHLDPAYGYFAHEKNEISQFDDQGDGIFKIDTAKNIKELIISFDTIKTFHTKPYMHKAIHGINHIQISPSANRFMFLHRTYLGNGQKFSRLITADLDGSNLHLLSDDDMVSHCNWKNDHEIIGWMHKNKSGDGYYLHKDQTNHFEQLGSGILKEDGHPSFSACGKYMITDTYPDRSRMSHVLLYDLVKKRLSVIGSFYTPIQFNNEKRCDLHPRFSDDGNISIDTVHEGVRHQVQLDISKIL
;
A
#
# COMPACT_ATOMS: atom_id res chain seq x y z
N MET A 1 1.29 5.48 14.67
CA MET A 1 0.83 6.70 15.39
C MET A 1 1.83 6.96 16.49
N SER A 2 2.78 7.88 16.21
CA SER A 2 3.71 8.37 17.22
C SER A 2 2.96 8.66 18.51
N GLU A 3 3.53 8.34 19.64
CA GLU A 3 3.08 8.53 21.03
C GLU A 3 2.05 9.67 21.24
N PHE A 4 0.83 9.47 20.77
CA PHE A 4 -0.29 10.23 21.28
C PHE A 4 -0.55 9.74 22.70
N GLY A 5 -0.33 10.58 23.68
CA GLY A 5 -0.65 10.27 25.05
C GLY A 5 -2.13 9.90 25.19
N LYS A 6 -2.50 9.22 26.28
CA LYS A 6 -3.91 8.84 26.57
C LYS A 6 -4.88 10.03 26.42
N ILE A 7 -4.44 11.24 26.80
CA ILE A 7 -5.22 12.48 26.71
C ILE A 7 -5.48 12.87 25.25
N GLU A 8 -4.49 12.76 24.38
CA GLU A 8 -4.63 13.09 22.96
C GLU A 8 -5.57 12.12 22.24
N LYS A 9 -5.55 10.83 22.60
CA LYS A 9 -6.51 9.83 22.11
C LYS A 9 -7.95 10.15 22.56
N GLN A 10 -8.14 10.58 23.79
CA GLN A 10 -9.45 10.98 24.31
C GLN A 10 -9.98 12.24 23.61
N ILE A 11 -9.15 13.27 23.43
CA ILE A 11 -9.53 14.48 22.70
C ILE A 11 -9.87 14.14 21.25
N ALA A 12 -9.07 13.30 20.58
CA ALA A 12 -9.34 12.87 19.21
C ALA A 12 -10.66 12.10 19.07
N SER A 13 -11.05 11.31 20.08
CA SER A 13 -12.34 10.59 20.10
C SER A 13 -13.54 11.53 20.28
N LEU A 14 -13.43 12.53 21.16
CA LEU A 14 -14.48 13.55 21.35
C LEU A 14 -14.70 14.40 20.09
N LEU A 15 -13.65 14.62 19.29
CA LEU A 15 -13.71 15.41 18.07
C LEU A 15 -14.16 14.62 16.84
N MET A 16 -14.44 13.32 16.96
CA MET A 16 -14.90 12.51 15.81
C MET A 16 -16.22 13.01 15.20
N ARG A 17 -17.08 13.65 16.02
CA ARG A 17 -18.33 14.24 15.56
C ARG A 17 -18.17 15.55 14.76
N HIS A 18 -16.97 16.15 14.76
CA HIS A 18 -16.65 17.42 14.10
C HIS A 18 -15.38 17.32 13.24
N PRO A 19 -15.41 16.63 12.09
CA PRO A 19 -14.20 16.30 11.32
C PRO A 19 -13.42 17.54 10.85
N LYS A 20 -14.08 18.64 10.50
CA LYS A 20 -13.41 19.88 10.11
C LYS A 20 -12.62 20.52 11.26
N ILE A 21 -13.18 20.53 12.48
CA ILE A 21 -12.51 21.04 13.69
C ILE A 21 -11.34 20.13 14.05
N LYS A 22 -11.57 18.81 14.04
CA LYS A 22 -10.52 17.81 14.28
C LYS A 22 -9.32 18.00 13.34
N ASN A 23 -9.56 18.21 12.04
CA ASN A 23 -8.49 18.41 11.07
C ASN A 23 -7.72 19.72 11.30
N ARG A 24 -8.40 20.82 11.62
CA ARG A 24 -7.75 22.11 11.95
C ARG A 24 -6.88 22.01 13.20
N LEU A 25 -7.39 21.40 14.27
CA LEU A 25 -6.64 21.21 15.51
C LEU A 25 -5.45 20.26 15.29
N LYS A 26 -5.62 19.19 14.51
CA LYS A 26 -4.53 18.29 14.13
C LYS A 26 -3.41 19.03 13.38
N LEU A 27 -3.77 19.89 12.42
CA LEU A 27 -2.78 20.68 11.67
C LEU A 27 -2.07 21.71 12.55
N ALA A 28 -2.79 22.41 13.43
CA ALA A 28 -2.19 23.35 14.39
C ALA A 28 -1.22 22.62 15.32
N TYR A 29 -1.64 21.48 15.89
CA TYR A 29 -0.80 20.65 16.74
C TYR A 29 0.47 20.16 16.01
N GLN A 30 0.33 19.71 14.76
CA GLN A 30 1.47 19.29 13.95
C GLN A 30 2.45 20.43 13.67
N LYS A 31 1.95 21.65 13.41
CA LYS A 31 2.79 22.84 13.21
C LYS A 31 3.58 23.21 14.47
N ILE A 32 2.91 23.24 15.64
CA ILE A 32 3.56 23.52 16.93
C ILE A 32 4.64 22.49 17.22
N ASN A 33 4.31 21.20 17.14
CA ASN A 33 5.29 20.13 17.37
C ASN A 33 6.46 20.21 16.40
N HIS A 34 6.20 20.44 15.13
CA HIS A 34 7.28 20.61 14.14
C HIS A 34 8.22 21.75 14.51
N THR A 35 7.71 22.90 14.94
CA THR A 35 8.53 24.04 15.35
C THR A 35 9.42 23.69 16.56
N VAL A 36 8.87 22.97 17.55
CA VAL A 36 9.57 22.60 18.79
C VAL A 36 10.57 21.49 18.58
N TYR A 37 10.23 20.47 17.79
CA TYR A 37 11.01 19.23 17.66
C TYR A 37 11.78 19.10 16.34
N ARG A 38 11.75 20.14 15.47
CA ARG A 38 12.43 20.13 14.16
C ARG A 38 13.89 19.70 14.28
N LYS A 39 14.29 18.79 13.41
CA LYS A 39 15.71 18.39 13.30
C LYS A 39 16.48 19.35 12.39
N PRO A 40 17.81 19.51 12.62
CA PRO A 40 18.66 20.38 11.79
C PRO A 40 19.03 19.74 10.43
N TYR A 41 18.41 18.61 10.07
CA TYR A 41 18.65 17.86 8.85
C TYR A 41 17.35 17.36 8.25
N ASN A 42 17.31 17.24 6.92
CA ASN A 42 16.16 16.71 6.20
C ASN A 42 16.20 15.18 6.05
N PHE A 43 17.40 14.58 6.12
CA PHE A 43 17.55 13.13 6.22
C PHE A 43 18.80 12.76 7.01
N LYS A 44 18.80 11.52 7.52
CA LYS A 44 19.95 10.92 8.19
C LYS A 44 19.96 9.43 7.89
N LEU A 45 21.10 8.92 7.45
CA LEU A 45 21.32 7.50 7.18
C LEU A 45 22.17 6.86 8.29
N ALA A 46 21.97 5.58 8.54
CA ALA A 46 22.84 4.81 9.40
C ALA A 46 24.24 4.68 8.77
N LYS A 47 25.26 4.48 9.62
CA LYS A 47 26.64 4.25 9.16
C LYS A 47 26.67 3.00 8.25
N GLY A 48 27.20 3.16 7.05
CA GLY A 48 27.30 2.09 6.05
C GLY A 48 26.16 2.05 5.03
N VAL A 49 25.04 2.73 5.27
CA VAL A 49 23.95 2.88 4.29
C VAL A 49 24.31 3.99 3.30
N LYS A 50 24.11 3.73 2.01
CA LYS A 50 24.20 4.74 0.96
C LYS A 50 22.84 4.94 0.29
N MET A 51 22.61 6.14 -0.21
CA MET A 51 21.36 6.50 -0.91
C MET A 51 21.69 7.03 -2.30
N LYS A 52 20.90 6.62 -3.29
CA LYS A 52 20.88 7.24 -4.63
C LYS A 52 19.44 7.47 -5.09
N ARG A 53 19.19 8.51 -5.86
CA ARG A 53 17.94 8.68 -6.58
C ARG A 53 17.91 7.70 -7.76
N LEU A 54 16.72 7.14 -8.05
CA LEU A 54 16.54 6.31 -9.25
C LEU A 54 16.42 7.18 -10.50
N LEU A 55 15.65 8.27 -10.41
CA LEU A 55 15.56 9.27 -11.48
C LEU A 55 16.51 10.44 -11.18
N GLU A 56 17.50 10.65 -12.02
CA GLU A 56 18.50 11.73 -11.84
C GLU A 56 17.99 13.11 -12.26
N ASN A 57 16.87 13.19 -12.99
CA ASN A 57 16.27 14.45 -13.43
C ASN A 57 15.59 15.19 -12.27
N ASN A 58 16.24 16.23 -11.74
CA ASN A 58 15.74 17.03 -10.62
C ASN A 58 14.51 17.90 -10.95
N ALA A 59 14.17 18.06 -12.23
CA ALA A 59 12.99 18.85 -12.65
C ALA A 59 11.67 18.06 -12.53
N LEU A 60 11.73 16.75 -12.34
CA LEU A 60 10.57 15.88 -12.24
C LEU A 60 10.38 15.39 -10.82
N ALA A 61 9.13 15.35 -10.38
CA ALA A 61 8.72 14.58 -9.23
C ALA A 61 8.42 13.15 -9.67
N ASP A 62 8.77 12.16 -8.85
CA ASP A 62 8.59 10.76 -9.16
C ASP A 62 8.29 9.93 -7.92
N PHE A 63 7.56 8.82 -8.09
CA PHE A 63 7.25 7.86 -7.03
C PHE A 63 6.87 6.50 -7.62
N TRP A 64 7.01 5.47 -6.79
CA TRP A 64 6.53 4.14 -7.14
C TRP A 64 5.09 3.93 -6.67
N GLY A 65 4.88 4.11 -5.39
CA GLY A 65 3.62 3.86 -4.70
C GLY A 65 3.76 2.80 -3.61
N TYR A 66 3.23 1.60 -3.80
CA TYR A 66 3.03 0.67 -2.69
C TYR A 66 4.22 -0.28 -2.45
N TYR A 67 4.28 -0.83 -1.22
CA TYR A 67 5.38 -1.69 -0.75
C TYR A 67 5.25 -3.17 -1.17
N ASP A 68 4.14 -3.55 -1.81
CA ASP A 68 3.82 -4.95 -2.17
C ASP A 68 4.51 -5.43 -3.45
N SER A 69 5.26 -4.58 -4.13
CA SER A 69 6.03 -4.92 -5.32
C SER A 69 7.26 -4.04 -5.47
N SER A 70 8.31 -4.56 -6.11
CA SER A 70 9.51 -3.80 -6.43
C SER A 70 9.37 -3.04 -7.76
N PRO A 71 9.81 -1.76 -7.83
CA PRO A 71 9.95 -1.05 -9.09
C PRO A 71 11.07 -1.58 -9.96
N ILE A 72 12.03 -2.28 -9.35
CA ILE A 72 13.29 -2.70 -9.99
C ILE A 72 13.17 -4.13 -10.45
N LEU A 73 13.53 -4.37 -11.70
CA LEU A 73 13.70 -5.68 -12.31
C LEU A 73 15.06 -5.71 -13.00
N GLU A 74 15.96 -6.56 -12.52
CA GLU A 74 17.36 -6.60 -12.99
C GLU A 74 18.01 -5.21 -12.82
N GLN A 75 18.42 -4.56 -13.92
CA GLN A 75 19.01 -3.23 -13.93
C GLN A 75 18.01 -2.13 -14.29
N ASN A 76 16.75 -2.48 -14.60
CA ASN A 76 15.73 -1.56 -15.04
C ASN A 76 14.84 -1.15 -13.86
N PHE A 77 14.34 0.08 -13.90
CA PHE A 77 13.35 0.57 -12.95
C PHE A 77 12.16 1.25 -13.62
N LEU A 78 11.02 1.12 -12.96
CA LEU A 78 9.78 1.81 -13.28
C LEU A 78 9.52 2.95 -12.30
N THR A 79 8.92 4.02 -12.78
CA THR A 79 8.41 5.08 -11.90
C THR A 79 7.22 5.81 -12.53
N HIS A 80 6.35 6.34 -11.67
CA HIS A 80 5.39 7.36 -12.06
C HIS A 80 6.06 8.72 -11.96
N SER A 81 5.84 9.59 -12.92
CA SER A 81 6.39 10.94 -12.91
C SER A 81 5.37 11.99 -13.33
N PHE A 82 5.57 13.21 -12.88
CA PHE A 82 4.74 14.35 -13.26
C PHE A 82 5.55 15.64 -13.26
N ASN A 83 5.18 16.52 -14.20
CA ASN A 83 5.75 17.86 -14.29
C ASN A 83 5.04 18.80 -13.32
N HIS A 84 5.79 19.33 -12.33
CA HIS A 84 5.39 20.41 -11.42
C HIS A 84 4.33 20.06 -10.35
N MET A 85 4.42 20.85 -9.28
CA MET A 85 3.60 20.91 -8.06
C MET A 85 2.55 19.80 -7.88
N GLU A 86 2.67 19.06 -6.80
CA GLU A 86 1.70 18.02 -6.41
C GLU A 86 0.27 18.56 -6.41
N ARG A 87 -0.49 18.13 -7.39
CA ARG A 87 -1.93 18.38 -7.49
C ARG A 87 -2.68 17.27 -6.76
N GLU A 88 -3.93 17.53 -6.46
CA GLU A 88 -4.82 16.45 -6.03
C GLU A 88 -4.95 15.44 -7.16
N ALA A 89 -4.87 14.14 -6.80
CA ALA A 89 -5.14 13.10 -7.76
C ALA A 89 -6.59 13.29 -8.25
N SER A 90 -6.78 13.39 -9.54
CA SER A 90 -8.07 13.51 -10.18
C SER A 90 -8.02 12.84 -11.54
N PHE A 91 -9.16 12.54 -12.13
CA PHE A 91 -9.22 11.93 -13.46
C PHE A 91 -8.66 12.82 -14.58
N THR A 92 -8.52 14.14 -14.35
CA THR A 92 -7.90 15.07 -15.28
C THR A 92 -6.39 15.20 -15.10
N THR A 93 -5.85 14.65 -14.02
CA THR A 93 -4.42 14.68 -13.74
C THR A 93 -3.76 13.43 -14.30
N GLN A 94 -2.88 13.61 -15.26
CA GLN A 94 -2.16 12.55 -15.94
C GLN A 94 -0.77 12.39 -15.33
N LEU A 95 -0.36 11.13 -15.11
CA LEU A 95 1.00 10.77 -14.77
C LEU A 95 1.70 10.14 -15.95
N ASP A 96 2.96 10.45 -16.12
CA ASP A 96 3.85 9.73 -17.02
C ASP A 96 4.34 8.43 -16.38
N ILE A 97 4.45 7.37 -17.17
CA ILE A 97 5.11 6.12 -16.80
C ILE A 97 6.48 6.12 -17.45
N LEU A 98 7.52 6.02 -16.62
CA LEU A 98 8.90 6.00 -17.11
C LEU A 98 9.56 4.66 -16.88
N VAL A 99 10.38 4.25 -17.83
CA VAL A 99 11.36 3.16 -17.72
C VAL A 99 12.75 3.79 -17.80
N ASN A 100 13.57 3.61 -16.79
CA ASN A 100 14.93 4.18 -16.72
C ASN A 100 14.97 5.69 -17.06
N GLY A 101 13.94 6.43 -16.63
CA GLY A 101 13.81 7.86 -16.89
C GLY A 101 13.21 8.26 -18.25
N SER A 102 12.98 7.32 -19.14
CA SER A 102 12.36 7.59 -20.44
C SER A 102 10.86 7.33 -20.40
N LYS A 103 10.05 8.30 -20.86
CA LYS A 103 8.59 8.16 -20.93
C LYS A 103 8.20 7.08 -21.94
N VAL A 104 7.43 6.10 -21.49
CA VAL A 104 6.93 5.00 -22.31
C VAL A 104 5.40 4.95 -22.37
N SER A 105 4.73 5.52 -21.40
CA SER A 105 3.26 5.52 -21.30
C SER A 105 2.78 6.66 -20.43
N GLU A 106 1.46 6.75 -20.28
CA GLU A 106 0.79 7.69 -19.39
C GLU A 106 -0.48 7.08 -18.82
N THR A 107 -0.95 7.61 -17.68
CA THR A 107 -2.17 7.17 -17.01
C THR A 107 -2.90 8.30 -16.31
N ASN A 108 -4.23 8.19 -16.24
CA ASN A 108 -5.13 9.00 -15.42
C ASN A 108 -5.87 8.15 -14.36
N ALA A 109 -5.53 6.86 -14.23
CA ALA A 109 -6.03 5.95 -13.20
C ALA A 109 -4.94 5.70 -12.15
N TRP A 110 -4.91 6.53 -11.11
CA TRP A 110 -3.86 6.48 -10.10
C TRP A 110 -4.29 7.10 -8.77
N ASN A 111 -3.56 6.79 -7.72
CA ASN A 111 -3.61 7.47 -6.43
C ASN A 111 -2.20 7.58 -5.84
N TRP A 112 -2.04 8.43 -4.81
CA TRP A 112 -0.72 8.70 -4.21
C TRP A 112 -0.11 7.51 -3.47
N GLN A 113 -0.92 6.56 -2.99
CA GLN A 113 -0.45 5.44 -2.17
C GLN A 113 0.01 4.25 -3.00
N GLN A 114 -0.66 4.00 -4.14
CA GLN A 114 -0.45 2.78 -4.92
C GLN A 114 -0.11 3.05 -6.39
N GLY A 115 0.01 4.31 -6.79
CA GLY A 115 0.19 4.67 -8.19
C GLY A 115 -0.95 4.15 -9.07
N SER A 116 -0.63 3.72 -10.26
CA SER A 116 -1.55 3.11 -11.22
C SER A 116 -1.57 1.57 -11.16
N ARG A 117 -1.08 0.96 -10.09
CA ARG A 117 -0.82 -0.50 -10.01
C ARG A 117 0.06 -0.93 -11.17
N LEU A 118 1.22 -0.31 -11.27
CA LEU A 118 2.21 -0.55 -12.31
C LEU A 118 3.05 -1.80 -11.95
N PHE A 119 3.21 -2.73 -12.89
CA PHE A 119 3.99 -3.95 -12.68
C PHE A 119 4.84 -4.29 -13.91
N TRP A 120 5.99 -4.90 -13.67
CA TRP A 120 6.71 -5.67 -14.65
C TRP A 120 5.99 -6.99 -14.93
N ILE A 121 5.67 -7.28 -16.20
CA ILE A 121 5.24 -8.62 -16.66
C ILE A 121 6.48 -9.48 -16.92
N ASP A 122 7.43 -8.92 -17.64
CA ASP A 122 8.77 -9.41 -17.89
C ASP A 122 9.71 -8.22 -18.16
N THR A 123 10.94 -8.46 -18.61
CA THR A 123 11.94 -7.41 -18.86
C THR A 123 11.55 -6.41 -19.95
N ASP A 124 10.64 -6.78 -20.83
CA ASP A 124 10.24 -6.00 -22.00
C ASP A 124 8.76 -5.60 -21.99
N THR A 125 8.01 -6.01 -20.98
CA THR A 125 6.57 -5.80 -20.94
C THR A 125 6.14 -5.28 -19.57
N ILE A 126 5.31 -4.24 -19.58
CA ILE A 126 4.71 -3.67 -18.37
C ILE A 126 3.18 -3.68 -18.44
N VAL A 127 2.56 -3.60 -17.26
CA VAL A 127 1.11 -3.38 -17.13
C VAL A 127 0.83 -2.29 -16.12
N HIS A 128 -0.13 -1.43 -16.40
CA HIS A 128 -0.65 -0.42 -15.47
C HIS A 128 -2.12 -0.13 -15.76
N ASN A 129 -2.83 0.41 -14.78
CA ASN A 129 -4.22 0.78 -14.97
C ASN A 129 -4.36 2.14 -15.66
N VAL A 130 -5.46 2.29 -16.40
CA VAL A 130 -5.86 3.50 -17.14
C VAL A 130 -7.37 3.67 -17.05
N TYR A 131 -7.86 4.91 -17.24
CA TYR A 131 -9.27 5.17 -17.46
C TYR A 131 -9.50 5.46 -18.94
N LYS A 132 -10.32 4.64 -19.59
CA LYS A 132 -10.59 4.73 -21.03
C LYS A 132 -11.98 4.22 -21.35
N ASN A 133 -12.72 4.98 -22.20
CA ASN A 133 -14.11 4.65 -22.59
C ASN A 133 -14.99 4.42 -21.35
N ASP A 134 -15.01 5.39 -20.45
CA ASP A 134 -15.82 5.44 -19.21
C ASP A 134 -15.63 4.25 -18.25
N SER A 135 -14.49 3.58 -18.35
CA SER A 135 -14.16 2.46 -17.46
C SER A 135 -12.69 2.39 -17.09
N TYR A 136 -12.41 1.84 -15.92
CA TYR A 136 -11.04 1.48 -15.53
C TYR A 136 -10.65 0.17 -16.20
N LYS A 137 -9.49 0.17 -16.83
CA LYS A 137 -8.90 -0.93 -17.59
C LYS A 137 -7.45 -1.09 -17.21
N SER A 138 -6.81 -2.20 -17.61
CA SER A 138 -5.36 -2.30 -17.59
C SER A 138 -4.80 -2.22 -19.00
N LYS A 139 -3.71 -1.47 -19.15
CA LYS A 139 -2.94 -1.35 -20.37
C LYS A 139 -1.68 -2.21 -20.26
N ILE A 140 -1.50 -3.15 -21.14
CA ILE A 140 -0.27 -3.93 -21.31
C ILE A 140 0.50 -3.31 -22.46
N LEU A 141 1.78 -3.03 -22.24
CA LEU A 141 2.67 -2.38 -23.20
C LEU A 141 3.94 -3.21 -23.37
N ASP A 142 4.22 -3.62 -24.61
CA ASP A 142 5.51 -4.18 -25.03
C ASP A 142 6.47 -3.02 -25.32
N LEU A 143 7.54 -2.94 -24.55
CA LEU A 143 8.51 -1.83 -24.59
C LEU A 143 9.40 -1.85 -25.83
N LYS A 144 9.63 -3.04 -26.44
CA LYS A 144 10.46 -3.17 -27.65
C LYS A 144 9.71 -2.75 -28.90
N THR A 145 8.45 -3.16 -29.00
CA THR A 145 7.66 -2.96 -30.21
C THR A 145 6.72 -1.77 -30.15
N GLY A 146 6.45 -1.25 -28.94
CA GLY A 146 5.45 -0.23 -28.68
C GLY A 146 4.00 -0.75 -28.79
N LYS A 147 3.80 -2.06 -29.04
CA LYS A 147 2.47 -2.65 -29.13
C LYS A 147 1.77 -2.58 -27.78
N GLN A 148 0.50 -2.19 -27.81
CA GLN A 148 -0.33 -2.08 -26.62
C GLN A 148 -1.64 -2.86 -26.78
N ARG A 149 -2.14 -3.41 -25.68
CA ARG A 149 -3.46 -4.02 -25.58
C ARG A 149 -4.10 -3.68 -24.26
N PHE A 150 -5.42 -3.77 -24.17
CA PHE A 150 -6.18 -3.43 -23.01
C PHE A 150 -6.88 -4.65 -22.44
N LEU A 151 -6.90 -4.77 -21.12
CA LEU A 151 -7.76 -5.69 -20.38
C LEU A 151 -8.96 -4.89 -19.88
N ASP A 152 -10.15 -5.46 -19.99
CA ASP A 152 -11.41 -4.79 -19.59
C ASP A 152 -11.61 -4.71 -18.05
N THR A 153 -10.68 -5.28 -17.29
CA THR A 153 -10.67 -5.24 -15.83
C THR A 153 -9.34 -4.66 -15.34
N PRO A 154 -9.37 -3.67 -14.42
CA PRO A 154 -8.16 -3.14 -13.82
C PRO A 154 -7.52 -4.17 -12.89
N ILE A 155 -6.20 -4.34 -12.99
CA ILE A 155 -5.41 -5.23 -12.14
C ILE A 155 -5.16 -4.55 -10.79
N TYR A 156 -5.34 -5.31 -9.70
CA TYR A 156 -4.91 -4.90 -8.35
C TYR A 156 -3.60 -5.57 -7.94
N ALA A 157 -3.46 -6.87 -8.17
CA ALA A 157 -2.26 -7.63 -7.87
C ALA A 157 -1.82 -8.45 -9.08
N TYR A 158 -0.51 -8.57 -9.28
CA TYR A 158 0.07 -9.34 -10.37
C TYR A 158 1.25 -10.16 -9.86
N HIS A 159 1.24 -11.47 -10.14
CA HIS A 159 2.35 -12.35 -9.85
C HIS A 159 3.10 -12.72 -11.14
N ARG A 160 4.28 -12.13 -11.30
CA ARG A 160 5.08 -12.19 -12.55
C ARG A 160 5.41 -13.61 -13.00
N LYS A 161 5.91 -14.48 -12.10
CA LYS A 161 6.37 -15.82 -12.46
C LYS A 161 5.25 -16.73 -12.98
N SER A 162 4.09 -16.71 -12.33
CA SER A 162 2.94 -17.53 -12.73
C SER A 162 1.95 -16.80 -13.64
N LYS A 163 2.20 -15.52 -13.96
CA LYS A 163 1.36 -14.66 -14.82
C LYS A 163 -0.10 -14.57 -14.35
N VAL A 164 -0.32 -14.68 -13.03
CA VAL A 164 -1.63 -14.57 -12.41
C VAL A 164 -1.91 -13.10 -12.08
N ALA A 165 -3.10 -12.65 -12.41
CA ALA A 165 -3.61 -11.33 -12.07
C ALA A 165 -4.91 -11.43 -11.28
N LEU A 166 -5.04 -10.58 -10.23
CA LEU A 166 -6.28 -10.37 -9.51
C LEU A 166 -6.70 -8.91 -9.66
N GLY A 167 -8.00 -8.68 -9.83
CA GLY A 167 -8.59 -7.37 -10.03
C GLY A 167 -9.67 -7.03 -9.04
N LEU A 168 -9.94 -5.73 -8.91
CA LEU A 168 -11.01 -5.14 -8.11
C LEU A 168 -11.81 -4.12 -8.90
N ASN A 169 -12.96 -3.76 -8.37
CA ASN A 169 -13.71 -2.59 -8.78
C ASN A 169 -13.10 -1.32 -8.14
N PHE A 170 -12.21 -0.63 -8.87
CA PHE A 170 -11.56 0.59 -8.38
C PHE A 170 -12.52 1.78 -8.23
N LYS A 171 -13.68 1.78 -8.92
CA LYS A 171 -14.73 2.78 -8.70
C LYS A 171 -15.32 2.64 -7.30
N ARG A 172 -15.67 1.41 -6.89
CA ARG A 172 -16.13 1.11 -5.53
C ARG A 172 -15.07 1.43 -4.49
N LEU A 173 -13.83 1.00 -4.74
CA LEU A 173 -12.73 1.28 -3.83
C LEU A 173 -12.47 2.79 -3.68
N GLY A 174 -12.47 3.56 -4.78
CA GLY A 174 -12.31 5.02 -4.74
C GLY A 174 -13.41 5.75 -3.99
N HIS A 175 -14.64 5.22 -4.04
CA HIS A 175 -15.75 5.77 -3.27
C HIS A 175 -15.60 5.52 -1.76
N LEU A 176 -15.17 4.30 -1.38
CA LEU A 176 -15.05 3.88 0.03
C LEU A 176 -13.75 4.32 0.69
N ASP A 177 -12.66 4.31 -0.06
CA ASP A 177 -11.31 4.62 0.44
C ASP A 177 -10.49 5.35 -0.66
N PRO A 178 -10.69 6.67 -0.84
CA PRO A 178 -10.07 7.46 -1.90
C PRO A 178 -8.54 7.39 -1.94
N ALA A 179 -7.90 7.08 -0.80
CA ALA A 179 -6.45 6.92 -0.74
C ALA A 179 -5.93 5.71 -1.53
N TYR A 180 -6.78 4.70 -1.79
CA TYR A 180 -6.41 3.44 -2.42
C TYR A 180 -7.17 3.14 -3.72
N GLY A 181 -8.29 3.81 -3.96
CA GLY A 181 -9.04 3.68 -5.20
C GLY A 181 -8.73 4.79 -6.19
N TYR A 182 -9.49 4.82 -7.28
CA TYR A 182 -9.35 5.85 -8.31
C TYR A 182 -10.56 6.78 -8.29
N PHE A 183 -10.36 8.03 -8.68
CA PHE A 183 -11.43 9.01 -8.77
C PHE A 183 -12.41 8.64 -9.88
N ALA A 184 -13.65 8.34 -9.51
CA ALA A 184 -14.71 8.15 -10.49
C ALA A 184 -15.28 9.52 -10.91
N HIS A 185 -15.60 9.65 -12.20
CA HIS A 185 -16.25 10.87 -12.76
C HIS A 185 -17.61 11.18 -12.13
N GLU A 186 -18.29 10.17 -11.62
CA GLU A 186 -19.60 10.30 -10.99
C GLU A 186 -19.54 9.81 -9.55
N LYS A 187 -20.14 10.57 -8.65
CA LYS A 187 -20.48 10.12 -7.30
C LYS A 187 -21.69 9.16 -7.42
N ASN A 188 -21.43 7.93 -7.82
CA ASN A 188 -22.47 6.92 -7.73
C ASN A 188 -22.77 6.66 -6.26
N GLU A 189 -24.05 6.67 -5.92
CA GLU A 189 -24.48 6.23 -4.60
C GLU A 189 -24.09 4.77 -4.37
N ILE A 190 -23.70 4.45 -3.14
CA ILE A 190 -23.21 3.11 -2.76
C ILE A 190 -24.30 2.04 -2.94
N SER A 191 -25.56 2.44 -2.85
CA SER A 191 -26.72 1.59 -3.13
C SER A 191 -26.77 1.02 -4.56
N GLN A 192 -25.93 1.55 -5.47
CA GLN A 192 -25.85 1.11 -6.87
C GLN A 192 -24.77 0.05 -7.12
N PHE A 193 -23.99 -0.35 -6.11
CA PHE A 193 -23.02 -1.43 -6.29
C PHE A 193 -23.71 -2.80 -6.17
N ASP A 194 -23.51 -3.62 -7.19
CA ASP A 194 -23.96 -5.01 -7.22
C ASP A 194 -23.02 -5.89 -6.39
N ASP A 195 -23.47 -6.36 -5.22
CA ASP A 195 -22.67 -7.19 -4.35
C ASP A 195 -22.57 -8.66 -4.82
N GLN A 196 -23.45 -9.10 -5.73
CA GLN A 196 -23.40 -10.44 -6.33
C GLN A 196 -22.43 -10.48 -7.51
N GLY A 197 -22.42 -9.45 -8.34
CA GLY A 197 -21.55 -9.34 -9.52
C GLY A 197 -20.22 -8.63 -9.26
N ASP A 198 -19.96 -8.15 -8.05
CA ASP A 198 -18.74 -7.42 -7.67
C ASP A 198 -17.97 -8.13 -6.56
N GLY A 199 -16.64 -7.97 -6.56
CA GLY A 199 -15.75 -8.61 -5.59
C GLY A 199 -14.32 -8.72 -6.11
N ILE A 200 -13.70 -9.89 -5.93
CA ILE A 200 -12.35 -10.20 -6.42
C ILE A 200 -12.46 -10.99 -7.73
N PHE A 201 -11.78 -10.50 -8.75
CA PHE A 201 -11.73 -11.12 -10.05
C PHE A 201 -10.36 -11.74 -10.31
N LYS A 202 -10.33 -12.98 -10.82
CA LYS A 202 -9.16 -13.56 -11.46
C LYS A 202 -9.17 -13.16 -12.94
N ILE A 203 -8.02 -12.76 -13.46
CA ILE A 203 -7.90 -12.22 -14.82
C ILE A 203 -6.92 -13.08 -15.61
N ASP A 204 -7.41 -13.72 -16.68
CA ASP A 204 -6.54 -14.28 -17.73
C ASP A 204 -6.05 -13.13 -18.60
N THR A 205 -4.81 -12.72 -18.34
CA THR A 205 -4.21 -11.59 -19.06
C THR A 205 -3.95 -11.87 -20.52
N ALA A 206 -3.86 -13.12 -20.95
CA ALA A 206 -3.63 -13.49 -22.36
C ALA A 206 -4.94 -13.40 -23.17
N LYS A 207 -6.03 -13.90 -22.61
CA LYS A 207 -7.34 -13.98 -23.27
C LYS A 207 -8.24 -12.77 -23.04
N ASN A 208 -7.89 -11.88 -22.10
CA ASN A 208 -8.75 -10.79 -21.60
C ASN A 208 -10.10 -11.30 -21.05
N ILE A 209 -10.04 -12.38 -20.26
CA ILE A 209 -11.20 -12.96 -19.59
C ILE A 209 -11.07 -12.70 -18.09
N LYS A 210 -12.17 -12.28 -17.47
CA LYS A 210 -12.28 -12.17 -16.00
C LYS A 210 -13.26 -13.19 -15.46
N GLU A 211 -12.95 -13.72 -14.30
CA GLU A 211 -13.80 -14.60 -13.50
C GLU A 211 -14.01 -14.01 -12.12
N LEU A 212 -15.23 -13.88 -11.65
CA LEU A 212 -15.52 -13.49 -10.27
C LEU A 212 -15.28 -14.69 -9.35
N ILE A 213 -14.17 -14.67 -8.61
CA ILE A 213 -13.77 -15.78 -7.72
C ILE A 213 -14.31 -15.63 -6.30
N ILE A 214 -14.53 -14.41 -5.82
CA ILE A 214 -15.14 -14.13 -4.51
C ILE A 214 -16.03 -12.90 -4.65
N SER A 215 -17.35 -13.07 -4.44
CA SER A 215 -18.30 -11.95 -4.43
C SER A 215 -18.37 -11.25 -3.08
N PHE A 216 -18.88 -10.01 -3.04
CA PHE A 216 -19.17 -9.34 -1.78
C PHE A 216 -20.22 -10.09 -0.97
N ASP A 217 -21.21 -10.72 -1.61
CA ASP A 217 -22.21 -11.54 -0.91
C ASP A 217 -21.56 -12.73 -0.19
N THR A 218 -20.59 -13.39 -0.83
CA THR A 218 -19.81 -14.47 -0.17
C THR A 218 -19.08 -13.93 1.06
N ILE A 219 -18.42 -12.77 0.94
CA ILE A 219 -17.63 -12.21 2.05
C ILE A 219 -18.52 -11.74 3.20
N LYS A 220 -19.69 -11.17 2.91
CA LYS A 220 -20.65 -10.72 3.94
C LYS A 220 -21.14 -11.86 4.82
N THR A 221 -21.33 -13.04 4.25
CA THR A 221 -21.83 -14.23 4.96
C THR A 221 -20.73 -15.05 5.61
N PHE A 222 -19.47 -14.82 5.24
CA PHE A 222 -18.33 -15.53 5.80
C PHE A 222 -17.97 -14.99 7.19
N HIS A 223 -18.18 -15.76 8.26
CA HIS A 223 -17.94 -15.38 9.67
C HIS A 223 -18.54 -14.00 10.01
N THR A 224 -19.84 -13.85 9.81
CA THR A 224 -20.56 -12.58 9.96
C THR A 224 -20.62 -12.10 11.40
N LYS A 225 -20.36 -10.81 11.62
CA LYS A 225 -20.58 -10.10 12.88
C LYS A 225 -21.85 -9.24 12.80
N PRO A 226 -22.53 -8.95 13.93
CA PRO A 226 -23.81 -8.22 13.92
C PRO A 226 -23.76 -6.86 13.21
N TYR A 227 -22.66 -6.10 13.32
CA TYR A 227 -22.52 -4.80 12.69
C TYR A 227 -22.39 -4.88 11.16
N MET A 228 -22.01 -6.03 10.61
CA MET A 228 -21.80 -6.22 9.16
C MET A 228 -23.10 -6.16 8.37
N HIS A 229 -24.24 -6.53 8.96
CA HIS A 229 -25.54 -6.51 8.28
C HIS A 229 -25.97 -5.13 7.76
N LYS A 230 -25.52 -4.06 8.41
CA LYS A 230 -25.84 -2.66 8.06
C LYS A 230 -24.65 -1.89 7.51
N ALA A 231 -23.54 -2.58 7.29
CA ALA A 231 -22.30 -1.98 6.81
C ALA A 231 -22.21 -2.03 5.29
N ILE A 232 -21.43 -1.11 4.74
CA ILE A 232 -20.96 -1.21 3.37
C ILE A 232 -19.65 -1.96 3.37
N HIS A 233 -19.49 -2.84 2.41
CA HIS A 233 -18.35 -3.74 2.34
C HIS A 233 -17.38 -3.32 1.23
N GLY A 234 -16.08 -3.33 1.54
CA GLY A 234 -14.99 -3.06 0.62
C GLY A 234 -13.87 -4.08 0.75
N ILE A 235 -13.06 -4.17 -0.27
CA ILE A 235 -11.86 -5.01 -0.32
C ILE A 235 -10.70 -4.13 -0.75
N ASN A 236 -9.55 -4.31 -0.10
CA ASN A 236 -8.28 -3.75 -0.55
C ASN A 236 -7.11 -4.64 -0.11
N HIS A 237 -5.87 -4.22 -0.40
CA HIS A 237 -4.65 -4.93 0.00
C HIS A 237 -4.61 -6.39 -0.46
N ILE A 238 -5.10 -6.68 -1.68
CA ILE A 238 -4.94 -8.01 -2.25
C ILE A 238 -3.45 -8.25 -2.54
N GLN A 239 -2.92 -9.37 -2.05
CA GLN A 239 -1.56 -9.77 -2.31
C GLN A 239 -1.48 -11.27 -2.55
N ILE A 240 -0.87 -11.66 -3.66
CA ILE A 240 -0.68 -13.06 -4.05
C ILE A 240 0.53 -13.63 -3.31
N SER A 241 0.46 -14.88 -2.86
CA SER A 241 1.57 -15.57 -2.18
C SER A 241 2.77 -15.77 -3.13
N PRO A 242 4.00 -15.93 -2.60
CA PRO A 242 5.21 -16.07 -3.41
C PRO A 242 5.20 -17.20 -4.45
N SER A 243 4.50 -18.31 -4.18
CA SER A 243 4.31 -19.42 -5.14
C SER A 243 3.06 -19.27 -6.01
N ALA A 244 2.24 -18.25 -5.77
CA ALA A 244 0.94 -18.03 -6.40
C ALA A 244 -0.06 -19.19 -6.21
N ASN A 245 -0.05 -19.84 -5.06
CA ASN A 245 -1.05 -20.85 -4.72
C ASN A 245 -2.25 -20.22 -4.01
N ARG A 246 -2.01 -19.17 -3.24
CA ARG A 246 -3.02 -18.49 -2.44
C ARG A 246 -2.89 -16.97 -2.59
N PHE A 247 -3.86 -16.25 -2.07
CA PHE A 247 -3.78 -14.81 -1.89
C PHE A 247 -4.41 -14.39 -0.56
N MET A 248 -4.00 -13.23 -0.06
CA MET A 248 -4.63 -12.57 1.06
C MET A 248 -5.31 -11.28 0.62
N PHE A 249 -6.29 -10.82 1.40
CA PHE A 249 -6.93 -9.51 1.23
C PHE A 249 -7.49 -8.99 2.55
N LEU A 250 -7.64 -7.68 2.63
CA LEU A 250 -8.37 -7.05 3.71
C LEU A 250 -9.83 -6.84 3.31
N HIS A 251 -10.74 -7.45 4.07
CA HIS A 251 -12.15 -7.12 4.05
C HIS A 251 -12.40 -5.96 5.00
N ARG A 252 -12.96 -4.88 4.48
CA ARG A 252 -13.29 -3.69 5.24
C ARG A 252 -14.79 -3.48 5.31
N THR A 253 -15.26 -3.08 6.49
CA THR A 253 -16.67 -2.72 6.70
C THR A 253 -16.76 -1.26 7.12
N TYR A 254 -17.63 -0.50 6.48
CA TYR A 254 -17.82 0.92 6.70
C TYR A 254 -19.22 1.15 7.25
N LEU A 255 -19.29 1.73 8.46
CA LEU A 255 -20.57 2.06 9.09
C LEU A 255 -20.97 3.51 8.81
N GLY A 256 -22.28 3.77 8.80
CA GLY A 256 -22.82 5.11 8.55
C GLY A 256 -22.40 6.19 9.54
N ASN A 257 -21.85 5.80 10.71
CA ASN A 257 -21.29 6.70 11.71
C ASN A 257 -19.80 7.04 11.49
N GLY A 258 -19.20 6.60 10.39
CA GLY A 258 -17.78 6.81 10.05
C GLY A 258 -16.80 5.81 10.69
N GLN A 259 -17.28 4.80 11.42
CA GLN A 259 -16.43 3.72 11.90
C GLN A 259 -16.07 2.78 10.74
N LYS A 260 -14.83 2.29 10.76
CA LYS A 260 -14.29 1.34 9.80
C LYS A 260 -13.65 0.20 10.57
N PHE A 261 -14.03 -1.04 10.24
CA PHE A 261 -13.41 -2.25 10.74
C PHE A 261 -12.71 -2.99 9.61
N SER A 262 -11.72 -3.79 9.94
CA SER A 262 -10.98 -4.59 8.97
C SER A 262 -10.61 -5.95 9.54
N ARG A 263 -10.63 -6.95 8.66
CA ARG A 263 -10.20 -8.31 8.95
C ARG A 263 -9.36 -8.86 7.81
N LEU A 264 -8.44 -9.77 8.14
CA LEU A 264 -7.55 -10.41 7.18
C LEU A 264 -8.08 -11.78 6.81
N ILE A 265 -8.25 -12.00 5.51
CA ILE A 265 -8.76 -13.26 4.95
C ILE A 265 -7.76 -13.74 3.89
N THR A 266 -7.59 -15.06 3.79
CA THR A 266 -6.86 -15.72 2.70
C THR A 266 -7.78 -16.65 1.91
N ALA A 267 -7.43 -16.95 0.68
CA ALA A 267 -8.14 -17.90 -0.18
C ALA A 267 -7.18 -18.51 -1.21
N ASP A 268 -7.57 -19.63 -1.81
CA ASP A 268 -6.91 -20.18 -2.99
C ASP A 268 -7.21 -19.30 -4.22
N LEU A 269 -6.38 -19.39 -5.27
CA LEU A 269 -6.50 -18.54 -6.47
C LEU A 269 -7.77 -18.74 -7.30
N ASP A 270 -8.59 -19.71 -6.97
CA ASP A 270 -9.93 -19.91 -7.54
C ASP A 270 -11.04 -19.38 -6.62
N GLY A 271 -10.68 -18.75 -5.50
CA GLY A 271 -11.62 -18.22 -4.52
C GLY A 271 -12.11 -19.25 -3.50
N SER A 272 -11.71 -20.51 -3.61
CA SER A 272 -12.04 -21.55 -2.64
C SER A 272 -11.18 -21.47 -1.37
N ASN A 273 -11.46 -22.30 -0.38
CA ASN A 273 -10.70 -22.44 0.86
C ASN A 273 -10.44 -21.12 1.59
N LEU A 274 -11.48 -20.29 1.70
CA LEU A 274 -11.46 -19.06 2.49
C LEU A 274 -11.04 -19.36 3.93
N HIS A 275 -10.08 -18.62 4.46
CA HIS A 275 -9.62 -18.72 5.85
C HIS A 275 -9.54 -17.35 6.52
N LEU A 276 -10.16 -17.21 7.69
CA LEU A 276 -10.18 -15.99 8.48
C LEU A 276 -8.97 -15.96 9.41
N LEU A 277 -7.92 -15.20 9.06
CA LEU A 277 -6.68 -15.12 9.83
C LEU A 277 -6.76 -14.16 11.03
N SER A 278 -7.44 -13.03 10.87
CA SER A 278 -7.56 -12.05 11.94
C SER A 278 -8.88 -11.32 11.84
N ASP A 279 -9.58 -11.24 12.98
CA ASP A 279 -10.92 -10.67 13.10
C ASP A 279 -11.13 -9.88 14.40
N ASP A 280 -10.10 -9.23 14.91
CA ASP A 280 -10.16 -8.36 16.08
C ASP A 280 -10.37 -6.88 15.66
N ASP A 281 -11.14 -6.69 14.57
CA ASP A 281 -11.67 -5.42 14.06
C ASP A 281 -10.65 -4.41 13.51
N MET A 282 -9.34 -4.61 13.71
CA MET A 282 -8.30 -3.74 13.16
C MET A 282 -7.15 -4.56 12.59
N VAL A 283 -7.01 -4.51 11.27
CA VAL A 283 -5.84 -4.94 10.52
C VAL A 283 -5.44 -3.81 9.58
N SER A 284 -4.16 -3.46 9.55
CA SER A 284 -3.63 -2.36 8.75
C SER A 284 -2.84 -2.88 7.55
N HIS A 285 -1.52 -3.01 7.67
CA HIS A 285 -0.64 -3.39 6.58
C HIS A 285 -0.12 -4.80 6.77
N CYS A 286 -0.20 -5.60 5.71
CA CYS A 286 0.17 -7.01 5.73
C CYS A 286 1.13 -7.33 4.59
N ASN A 287 1.93 -8.40 4.76
CA ASN A 287 2.75 -8.96 3.68
C ASN A 287 2.98 -10.46 3.90
N TRP A 288 3.12 -11.21 2.82
CA TRP A 288 3.61 -12.57 2.88
C TRP A 288 5.10 -12.58 3.26
N LYS A 289 5.44 -13.38 4.28
CA LYS A 289 6.84 -13.69 4.59
C LYS A 289 7.32 -14.85 3.72
N ASN A 290 6.46 -15.80 3.48
CA ASN A 290 6.63 -16.99 2.63
C ASN A 290 5.23 -17.52 2.27
N ASP A 291 5.12 -18.67 1.62
CA ASP A 291 3.82 -19.26 1.20
C ASP A 291 2.89 -19.66 2.35
N HIS A 292 3.38 -19.66 3.58
CA HIS A 292 2.66 -20.17 4.75
C HIS A 292 2.53 -19.16 5.88
N GLU A 293 3.25 -18.04 5.83
CA GLU A 293 3.29 -17.06 6.92
C GLU A 293 3.03 -15.64 6.41
N ILE A 294 2.13 -14.96 7.11
CA ILE A 294 1.73 -13.58 6.82
C ILE A 294 1.99 -12.72 8.05
N ILE A 295 2.74 -11.64 7.88
CA ILE A 295 2.89 -10.57 8.87
C ILE A 295 1.81 -9.51 8.66
N GLY A 296 1.32 -8.93 9.76
CA GLY A 296 0.47 -7.74 9.67
C GLY A 296 0.52 -6.92 10.95
N TRP A 297 0.36 -5.61 10.81
CA TRP A 297 0.04 -4.76 11.95
C TRP A 297 -1.44 -4.85 12.24
N MET A 298 -1.78 -5.32 13.43
CA MET A 298 -3.18 -5.56 13.80
C MET A 298 -3.41 -5.47 15.30
N HIS A 299 -4.68 -5.34 15.67
CA HIS A 299 -5.12 -5.48 17.05
C HIS A 299 -5.36 -6.96 17.37
N LYS A 300 -5.02 -7.35 18.59
CA LYS A 300 -5.44 -8.61 19.21
C LYS A 300 -6.02 -8.33 20.58
N ASN A 301 -7.23 -8.80 20.84
CA ASN A 301 -7.99 -8.48 22.06
C ASN A 301 -7.21 -8.74 23.36
N LYS A 302 -6.32 -9.74 23.38
CA LYS A 302 -5.53 -10.08 24.58
C LYS A 302 -4.17 -9.38 24.66
N SER A 303 -3.60 -8.99 23.52
CA SER A 303 -2.19 -8.55 23.41
C SER A 303 -2.04 -7.11 22.90
N GLY A 304 -3.14 -6.49 22.42
CA GLY A 304 -3.15 -5.12 21.90
C GLY A 304 -2.61 -5.00 20.47
N ASP A 305 -2.19 -3.80 20.10
CA ASP A 305 -1.69 -3.48 18.77
C ASP A 305 -0.23 -3.94 18.61
N GLY A 306 0.10 -4.50 17.46
CA GLY A 306 1.45 -4.96 17.16
C GLY A 306 1.58 -5.63 15.80
N TYR A 307 2.80 -6.03 15.48
CA TYR A 307 3.05 -6.94 14.38
C TYR A 307 2.79 -8.38 14.82
N TYR A 308 1.91 -9.07 14.11
CA TYR A 308 1.60 -10.47 14.35
C TYR A 308 1.90 -11.29 13.11
N LEU A 309 2.71 -12.32 13.28
CA LEU A 309 3.03 -13.31 12.26
C LEU A 309 2.04 -14.48 12.38
N HIS A 310 1.18 -14.63 11.40
CA HIS A 310 0.18 -15.67 11.31
C HIS A 310 0.66 -16.81 10.41
N LYS A 311 0.40 -18.05 10.82
CA LYS A 311 0.52 -19.22 9.95
C LYS A 311 -0.80 -19.40 9.20
N ASP A 312 -0.76 -19.28 7.87
CA ASP A 312 -1.95 -19.40 7.02
C ASP A 312 -2.67 -20.74 7.22
N GLN A 313 -3.99 -20.73 7.01
CA GLN A 313 -4.89 -21.88 7.20
C GLN A 313 -4.87 -22.48 8.63
N THR A 314 -4.40 -21.72 9.61
CA THR A 314 -4.40 -22.10 11.03
C THR A 314 -4.80 -20.92 11.91
N ASN A 315 -5.11 -21.22 13.19
CA ASN A 315 -5.32 -20.19 14.21
C ASN A 315 -4.02 -19.79 14.93
N HIS A 316 -2.87 -20.29 14.47
CA HIS A 316 -1.58 -20.02 15.11
C HIS A 316 -1.04 -18.66 14.69
N PHE A 317 -0.64 -17.85 15.66
CA PHE A 317 0.07 -16.58 15.44
C PHE A 317 1.02 -16.30 16.61
N GLU A 318 2.03 -15.50 16.34
CA GLU A 318 2.95 -14.97 17.34
C GLU A 318 3.13 -13.45 17.17
N GLN A 319 3.36 -12.74 18.27
CA GLN A 319 3.71 -11.33 18.21
C GLN A 319 5.18 -11.15 17.89
N LEU A 320 5.48 -10.46 16.79
CA LEU A 320 6.82 -10.17 16.35
C LEU A 320 7.33 -8.87 16.96
N GLY A 321 8.55 -8.88 17.51
CA GLY A 321 9.21 -7.68 18.02
C GLY A 321 8.43 -6.99 19.15
N SER A 322 7.78 -7.75 20.03
CA SER A 322 7.06 -7.19 21.19
C SER A 322 7.96 -6.28 22.02
N GLY A 323 7.45 -5.08 22.34
CA GLY A 323 8.21 -4.03 23.04
C GLY A 323 9.27 -3.31 22.19
N ILE A 324 9.56 -3.77 20.97
CA ILE A 324 10.56 -3.23 20.05
C ILE A 324 9.89 -2.53 18.87
N LEU A 325 9.02 -3.24 18.13
CA LEU A 325 8.23 -2.71 17.03
C LEU A 325 6.90 -2.14 17.58
N LYS A 326 6.85 -0.83 17.80
CA LYS A 326 5.77 -0.17 18.54
C LYS A 326 4.79 0.59 17.66
N GLU A 327 5.07 0.73 16.37
CA GLU A 327 4.31 1.56 15.45
C GLU A 327 3.92 0.81 14.20
N ASP A 328 2.75 1.15 13.67
CA ASP A 328 2.27 0.68 12.36
C ASP A 328 3.19 1.19 11.25
N GLY A 329 3.39 0.36 10.25
CA GLY A 329 4.18 0.66 9.05
C GLY A 329 3.98 -0.41 7.98
N HIS A 330 4.78 -0.37 6.94
CA HIS A 330 4.63 -1.13 5.72
C HIS A 330 5.68 -2.26 5.65
N PRO A 331 5.37 -3.46 6.16
CA PRO A 331 6.34 -4.54 6.29
C PRO A 331 6.64 -5.21 4.94
N SER A 332 7.92 -5.48 4.68
CA SER A 332 8.40 -6.28 3.55
C SER A 332 9.55 -7.16 4.01
N PHE A 333 9.79 -8.29 3.34
CA PHE A 333 10.83 -9.23 3.73
C PHE A 333 11.95 -9.32 2.69
N SER A 334 13.17 -9.56 3.17
CA SER A 334 14.28 -9.96 2.31
C SER A 334 14.01 -11.34 1.69
N ALA A 335 14.57 -11.60 0.51
CA ALA A 335 14.42 -12.88 -0.19
C ALA A 335 14.89 -14.10 0.66
N CYS A 336 15.87 -13.90 1.55
CA CYS A 336 16.33 -14.95 2.46
C CYS A 336 15.43 -15.13 3.71
N GLY A 337 14.40 -14.30 3.89
CA GLY A 337 13.47 -14.35 5.02
C GLY A 337 14.05 -14.00 6.39
N LYS A 338 15.33 -13.57 6.48
CA LYS A 338 16.00 -13.23 7.74
C LYS A 338 15.73 -11.81 8.22
N TYR A 339 15.37 -10.91 7.33
CA TYR A 339 15.17 -9.50 7.62
C TYR A 339 13.77 -9.08 7.24
N MET A 340 13.13 -8.32 8.11
CA MET A 340 11.94 -7.55 7.81
C MET A 340 12.32 -6.07 7.76
N ILE A 341 11.87 -5.37 6.74
CA ILE A 341 11.92 -3.92 6.67
C ILE A 341 10.51 -3.38 6.86
N THR A 342 10.40 -2.24 7.51
CA THR A 342 9.16 -1.47 7.65
C THR A 342 9.48 0.00 7.80
N ASP A 343 8.48 0.84 7.83
CA ASP A 343 8.63 2.27 8.10
C ASP A 343 7.79 2.72 9.30
N THR A 344 7.83 4.01 9.58
CA THR A 344 6.94 4.67 10.53
C THR A 344 6.20 5.81 9.85
N TYR A 345 5.05 6.18 10.38
CA TYR A 345 4.46 7.48 10.10
C TYR A 345 5.33 8.62 10.68
N PRO A 346 5.17 9.87 10.17
CA PRO A 346 5.93 11.00 10.68
C PRO A 346 5.75 11.21 12.19
N ASP A 347 6.86 11.27 12.92
CA ASP A 347 6.91 11.59 14.34
C ASP A 347 6.59 13.07 14.62
N ARG A 348 6.78 13.54 15.88
CA ARG A 348 6.58 14.94 16.27
C ARG A 348 7.51 15.91 15.56
N SER A 349 8.68 15.46 15.15
CA SER A 349 9.64 16.24 14.35
C SER A 349 9.38 16.17 12.85
N ARG A 350 8.33 15.46 12.45
CA ARG A 350 8.00 15.16 11.04
C ARG A 350 9.03 14.28 10.35
N MET A 351 9.76 13.45 11.10
CA MET A 351 10.65 12.44 10.54
C MET A 351 9.91 11.11 10.43
N SER A 352 9.97 10.49 9.26
CA SER A 352 9.59 9.08 9.01
C SER A 352 10.85 8.23 8.99
N HIS A 353 10.78 7.03 9.55
CA HIS A 353 11.94 6.17 9.73
C HIS A 353 11.81 4.89 8.91
N VAL A 354 12.91 4.47 8.28
CA VAL A 354 13.05 3.12 7.70
C VAL A 354 13.71 2.24 8.74
N LEU A 355 13.00 1.16 9.10
CA LEU A 355 13.36 0.25 10.17
C LEU A 355 13.73 -1.11 9.60
N LEU A 356 14.90 -1.64 9.95
CA LEU A 356 15.33 -2.99 9.61
C LEU A 356 15.30 -3.85 10.88
N TYR A 357 14.50 -4.91 10.85
CA TYR A 357 14.39 -5.88 11.95
C TYR A 357 15.05 -7.21 11.56
N ASP A 358 16.11 -7.59 12.28
CA ASP A 358 16.75 -8.90 12.17
C ASP A 358 15.92 -9.93 12.95
N LEU A 359 15.27 -10.84 12.25
CA LEU A 359 14.37 -11.85 12.82
C LEU A 359 15.12 -12.89 13.66
N VAL A 360 16.39 -13.13 13.34
CA VAL A 360 17.24 -14.12 14.05
C VAL A 360 17.78 -13.52 15.34
N LYS A 361 18.38 -12.33 15.23
CA LYS A 361 18.99 -11.62 16.39
C LYS A 361 17.96 -10.85 17.21
N LYS A 362 16.70 -10.76 16.74
CA LYS A 362 15.61 -9.97 17.35
C LYS A 362 16.03 -8.51 17.61
N ARG A 363 16.75 -7.91 16.66
CA ARG A 363 17.32 -6.57 16.78
C ARG A 363 16.74 -5.62 15.75
N LEU A 364 16.30 -4.45 16.21
CA LEU A 364 15.83 -3.35 15.40
C LEU A 364 16.96 -2.34 15.13
N SER A 365 17.09 -1.89 13.89
CA SER A 365 17.99 -0.83 13.48
C SER A 365 17.22 0.21 12.66
N VAL A 366 17.41 1.49 12.97
CA VAL A 366 16.95 2.60 12.13
C VAL A 366 18.01 2.81 11.04
N ILE A 367 17.68 2.48 9.80
CA ILE A 367 18.62 2.56 8.67
C ILE A 367 18.56 3.89 7.93
N GLY A 368 17.42 4.60 8.04
CA GLY A 368 17.24 5.93 7.47
C GLY A 368 16.12 6.69 8.17
N SER A 369 16.25 8.01 8.24
CA SER A 369 15.22 8.93 8.75
C SER A 369 15.06 10.06 7.75
N PHE A 370 13.80 10.37 7.36
CA PHE A 370 13.49 11.29 6.28
C PHE A 370 12.43 12.29 6.73
N TYR A 371 12.67 13.57 6.48
CA TYR A 371 11.74 14.64 6.79
C TYR A 371 10.52 14.59 5.86
N THR A 372 9.33 14.71 6.43
CA THR A 372 8.07 14.77 5.71
C THR A 372 7.41 16.13 5.92
N PRO A 373 7.54 17.09 4.97
CA PRO A 373 6.90 18.41 5.07
C PRO A 373 5.40 18.32 5.33
N ILE A 374 4.85 19.33 6.04
CA ILE A 374 3.45 19.32 6.51
C ILE A 374 2.44 19.30 5.34
N GLN A 375 2.79 19.82 4.18
CA GLN A 375 1.94 19.80 2.99
C GLN A 375 1.63 18.36 2.50
N PHE A 376 2.50 17.41 2.80
CA PHE A 376 2.28 16.00 2.50
C PHE A 376 1.46 15.36 3.63
N ASN A 377 0.16 15.49 3.52
CA ASN A 377 -0.80 14.97 4.50
C ASN A 377 -2.07 14.44 3.80
N ASN A 378 -2.96 13.78 4.55
CA ASN A 378 -4.18 13.15 4.05
C ASN A 378 -3.90 12.24 2.82
N GLU A 379 -4.61 12.41 1.71
CA GLU A 379 -4.41 11.62 0.50
C GLU A 379 -3.05 11.86 -0.16
N LYS A 380 -2.48 13.07 -0.01
CA LYS A 380 -1.15 13.42 -0.53
C LYS A 380 0.01 12.97 0.38
N ARG A 381 -0.25 12.28 1.48
CA ARG A 381 0.84 11.80 2.33
C ARG A 381 1.80 10.93 1.52
N CYS A 382 3.07 11.02 1.85
CA CYS A 382 4.10 10.17 1.30
C CYS A 382 4.60 9.26 2.40
N ASP A 383 4.12 8.04 2.41
CA ASP A 383 4.64 6.97 3.23
C ASP A 383 5.89 6.43 2.53
N LEU A 384 6.90 6.01 3.30
CA LEU A 384 8.18 5.59 2.70
C LEU A 384 8.04 4.28 1.91
N HIS A 385 7.08 3.42 2.29
CA HIS A 385 6.77 2.16 1.61
C HIS A 385 8.02 1.34 1.25
N PRO A 386 8.86 0.97 2.23
CA PRO A 386 10.12 0.30 1.96
C PRO A 386 9.90 -1.11 1.41
N ARG A 387 10.63 -1.45 0.37
CA ARG A 387 10.55 -2.74 -0.32
C ARG A 387 11.91 -3.20 -0.76
N PHE A 388 12.17 -4.50 -0.59
CA PHE A 388 13.39 -5.11 -1.11
C PHE A 388 13.30 -5.24 -2.64
N SER A 389 14.43 -5.00 -3.30
CA SER A 389 14.66 -5.33 -4.68
C SER A 389 15.40 -6.66 -4.81
N ASP A 390 15.40 -7.27 -6.00
CA ASP A 390 16.07 -8.55 -6.26
C ASP A 390 17.60 -8.50 -5.97
N ASP A 391 18.21 -7.32 -6.04
CA ASP A 391 19.61 -7.06 -5.71
C ASP A 391 19.89 -6.93 -4.19
N GLY A 392 18.88 -7.10 -3.35
CA GLY A 392 18.97 -6.98 -1.88
C GLY A 392 18.97 -5.53 -1.36
N ASN A 393 18.94 -4.53 -2.23
CA ASN A 393 18.78 -3.14 -1.84
C ASN A 393 17.31 -2.83 -1.50
N ILE A 394 17.09 -1.65 -0.93
CA ILE A 394 15.75 -1.20 -0.55
C ILE A 394 15.39 0.03 -1.37
N SER A 395 14.22 0.03 -1.98
CA SER A 395 13.64 1.26 -2.56
C SER A 395 12.59 1.85 -1.63
N ILE A 396 12.49 3.18 -1.58
CA ILE A 396 11.50 3.95 -0.83
C ILE A 396 11.01 5.13 -1.66
N ASP A 397 9.82 5.64 -1.33
CA ASP A 397 9.34 6.94 -1.78
C ASP A 397 9.56 7.96 -0.67
N THR A 398 10.04 9.16 -0.98
CA THR A 398 10.35 10.19 0.01
C THR A 398 10.07 11.59 -0.48
N VAL A 399 9.86 12.52 0.44
CA VAL A 399 9.58 13.95 0.19
C VAL A 399 10.53 14.87 0.96
N HIS A 400 11.66 14.36 1.42
CA HIS A 400 12.57 15.07 2.33
C HIS A 400 13.18 16.35 1.73
N GLU A 401 13.17 16.47 0.40
CA GLU A 401 13.60 17.67 -0.34
C GLU A 401 12.44 18.60 -0.73
N GLY A 402 11.21 18.30 -0.25
CA GLY A 402 10.02 19.08 -0.57
C GLY A 402 9.30 18.66 -1.85
N VAL A 403 9.84 17.67 -2.56
CA VAL A 403 9.30 17.04 -3.77
C VAL A 403 9.37 15.53 -3.60
N ARG A 404 8.46 14.78 -4.24
CA ARG A 404 8.52 13.30 -4.21
C ARG A 404 9.66 12.79 -5.06
N HIS A 405 10.37 11.82 -4.49
CA HIS A 405 11.41 11.09 -5.17
C HIS A 405 11.44 9.64 -4.74
N GLN A 406 11.68 8.79 -5.72
CA GLN A 406 11.99 7.39 -5.51
C GLN A 406 13.50 7.24 -5.34
N VAL A 407 13.92 6.69 -4.21
CA VAL A 407 15.33 6.48 -3.90
C VAL A 407 15.63 5.02 -3.57
N GLN A 408 16.87 4.60 -3.82
CA GLN A 408 17.38 3.30 -3.44
C GLN A 408 18.40 3.46 -2.30
N LEU A 409 18.28 2.60 -1.30
CA LEU A 409 19.20 2.48 -0.17
C LEU A 409 20.04 1.21 -0.35
N ASP A 410 21.34 1.36 -0.49
CA ASP A 410 22.31 0.27 -0.44
C ASP A 410 22.60 -0.06 1.02
N ILE A 411 22.22 -1.24 1.44
CA ILE A 411 22.36 -1.75 2.81
C ILE A 411 23.39 -2.88 2.92
N SER A 412 24.14 -3.17 1.87
CA SER A 412 25.07 -4.31 1.79
C SER A 412 26.11 -4.34 2.91
N LYS A 413 26.46 -3.17 3.47
CA LYS A 413 27.46 -3.04 4.55
C LYS A 413 26.88 -3.21 5.95
N ILE A 414 25.56 -3.40 6.10
CA ILE A 414 24.91 -3.52 7.41
C ILE A 414 24.17 -4.84 7.60
N LEU A 415 23.98 -5.65 6.55
CA LEU A 415 23.54 -7.03 6.58
C LEU A 415 24.70 -7.97 6.94
#